data_7b1c4b2ef1685f9eec6c7ed3dcfc1006
#
_entry.id   7b1c4b2ef1685f9eec6c7ed3dcfc1006
#
_cell.length_a   1.000
_cell.length_b   1.000
_cell.length_c   1.000
_cell.angle_alpha   90.00
_cell.angle_beta   90.00
_cell.angle_gamma   90.00
#
_symmetry.space_group_name_H-M   'P 1'
#
loop_
_entity.id
_entity.type
_entity.pdbx_description
1 polymer ?
#
loop_
_entity_poly.entity_id
_entity_poly.type
_entity_poly.pdbx_seq_one_letter_code
_entity_poly.pdbx_strand_id
1 'polypeptide(L)'
;YTTLFRSSIIVERFGADTLRLYEMFLGPVEQSKPWDTNGIDGVHRFLKKFWGLFYDRQDNYLATDEVPNAAELKAVHKLIKKVTGDIETFSYNTSISAFMICVNELTSLKCSKKVVLEQIVACLAPFTPHICEELWEMLGHNTSVCDAQWPQYNEEYLKEESVNYTVSFNGKARYNKEFPIDADNDTIQKEVIADERSEKWMEGKQIVKVIIVPKKLINIVLK
;
A
#
# COMPACT_ATOMS: atom_id res chain seq x y z
N TYR A 1 18.62 33.92 8.82
CA TYR A 1 18.95 33.04 9.94
C TYR A 1 18.72 31.60 9.49
N THR A 2 19.78 30.94 9.06
CA THR A 2 19.76 29.49 8.82
C THR A 2 19.57 28.81 10.17
N THR A 3 18.38 28.33 10.47
CA THR A 3 18.16 27.49 11.65
C THR A 3 19.06 26.28 11.47
N LEU A 4 20.15 26.20 12.26
CA LEU A 4 21.05 25.05 12.20
C LEU A 4 20.23 23.80 12.50
N PHE A 5 20.15 22.90 11.52
CA PHE A 5 19.58 21.57 11.72
C PHE A 5 20.36 20.89 12.86
N ARG A 6 19.65 20.49 13.90
CA ARG A 6 20.20 19.71 14.99
C ARG A 6 19.43 18.39 15.04
N SER A 7 20.06 17.31 14.62
CA SER A 7 19.49 15.96 14.68
C SER A 7 19.00 15.60 16.07
N SER A 8 19.72 16.04 17.13
CA SER A 8 19.31 15.81 18.52
C SER A 8 17.91 16.36 18.84
N ILE A 9 17.56 17.55 18.37
CA ILE A 9 16.23 18.15 18.59
C ILE A 9 15.14 17.34 17.87
N ILE A 10 15.45 16.86 16.67
CA ILE A 10 14.51 16.04 15.90
C ILE A 10 14.32 14.67 16.56
N VAL A 11 15.41 14.04 17.00
CA VAL A 11 15.35 12.76 17.71
C VAL A 11 14.58 12.88 19.03
N GLU A 12 14.81 13.96 19.79
CA GLU A 12 14.11 14.21 21.05
C GLU A 12 12.59 14.40 20.84
N ARG A 13 12.21 15.07 19.74
CA ARG A 13 10.80 15.38 19.44
C ARG A 13 10.04 14.25 18.73
N PHE A 14 10.69 13.58 17.78
CA PHE A 14 10.03 12.63 16.87
C PHE A 14 10.55 11.20 16.97
N GLY A 15 11.69 10.98 17.65
CA GLY A 15 12.37 9.69 17.72
C GLY A 15 13.36 9.47 16.59
N ALA A 16 14.35 8.60 16.83
CA ALA A 16 15.41 8.28 15.89
C ALA A 16 14.88 7.62 14.61
N ASP A 17 13.93 6.71 14.72
CA ASP A 17 13.34 6.02 13.57
C ASP A 17 12.61 6.97 12.61
N THR A 18 11.92 7.99 13.16
CA THR A 18 11.28 9.02 12.33
C THR A 18 12.32 9.81 11.55
N LEU A 19 13.44 10.22 12.20
CA LEU A 19 14.51 10.93 11.52
C LEU A 19 15.11 10.09 10.39
N ARG A 20 15.52 8.85 10.69
CA ARG A 20 16.09 7.92 9.71
C ARG A 20 15.18 7.72 8.50
N LEU A 21 13.91 7.45 8.77
CA LEU A 21 12.92 7.20 7.73
C LEU A 21 12.67 8.46 6.88
N TYR A 22 12.66 9.64 7.51
CA TYR A 22 12.46 10.89 6.81
C TYR A 22 13.64 11.24 5.89
N GLU A 23 14.88 11.07 6.35
CA GLU A 23 16.07 11.28 5.52
C GLU A 23 16.05 10.41 4.25
N MET A 24 15.67 9.13 4.39
CA MET A 24 15.54 8.22 3.25
C MET A 24 14.33 8.54 2.35
N PHE A 25 13.29 9.18 2.90
CA PHE A 25 12.07 9.53 2.15
C PHE A 25 12.22 10.80 1.31
N LEU A 26 13.11 11.71 1.66
CA LEU A 26 13.26 13.02 1.01
C LEU A 26 13.51 12.94 -0.52
N GLY A 27 14.09 11.85 -1.00
CA GLY A 27 14.30 11.62 -2.43
C GLY A 27 15.41 10.61 -2.73
N PRO A 28 15.77 10.45 -4.00
CA PRO A 28 16.85 9.56 -4.40
C PRO A 28 18.17 9.91 -3.69
N VAL A 29 18.96 8.89 -3.33
CA VAL A 29 20.20 9.03 -2.56
C VAL A 29 21.24 9.93 -3.25
N GLU A 30 21.27 9.91 -4.58
CA GLU A 30 22.22 10.68 -5.40
C GLU A 30 21.88 12.17 -5.47
N GLN A 31 20.69 12.57 -5.00
CA GLN A 31 20.24 13.96 -5.10
C GLN A 31 20.34 14.69 -3.77
N SER A 32 20.99 15.85 -3.77
CA SER A 32 20.92 16.77 -2.64
C SER A 32 19.50 17.31 -2.47
N LYS A 33 18.96 17.23 -1.26
CA LYS A 33 17.64 17.76 -0.91
C LYS A 33 17.75 18.74 0.25
N PRO A 34 17.07 19.90 0.18
CA PRO A 34 16.99 20.79 1.32
C PRO A 34 16.18 20.12 2.43
N TRP A 35 16.62 20.32 3.67
CA TRP A 35 15.87 19.89 4.83
C TRP A 35 14.59 20.73 4.98
N ASP A 36 13.44 20.06 5.13
CA ASP A 36 12.16 20.69 5.48
C ASP A 36 11.56 20.01 6.71
N THR A 37 11.59 20.71 7.84
CA THR A 37 11.06 20.17 9.11
C THR A 37 9.57 19.88 9.04
N ASN A 38 8.80 20.53 8.17
CA ASN A 38 7.35 20.33 8.09
C ASN A 38 6.98 18.97 7.47
N GLY A 39 7.83 18.41 6.63
CA GLY A 39 7.58 17.11 5.99
C GLY A 39 7.68 15.91 6.94
N ILE A 40 8.39 16.05 8.07
CA ILE A 40 8.65 14.94 8.99
C ILE A 40 7.37 14.40 9.69
N ASP A 41 6.36 15.27 9.88
CA ASP A 41 5.08 14.87 10.49
C ASP A 41 4.36 13.76 9.70
N GLY A 42 4.54 13.74 8.37
CA GLY A 42 3.97 12.70 7.51
C GLY A 42 4.53 11.32 7.85
N VAL A 43 5.85 11.25 8.00
CA VAL A 43 6.56 10.02 8.34
C VAL A 43 6.27 9.59 9.79
N HIS A 44 6.24 10.54 10.71
CA HIS A 44 5.90 10.24 12.10
C HIS A 44 4.47 9.68 12.25
N ARG A 45 3.50 10.25 11.51
CA ARG A 45 2.12 9.71 11.46
C ARG A 45 2.07 8.30 10.84
N PHE A 46 2.93 8.03 9.85
CA PHE A 46 3.04 6.68 9.29
C PHE A 46 3.48 5.67 10.34
N LEU A 47 4.54 5.95 11.12
CA LEU A 47 5.00 5.06 12.20
C LEU A 47 3.92 4.83 13.26
N LYS A 48 3.16 5.87 13.64
CA LYS A 48 2.01 5.71 14.53
C LYS A 48 0.91 4.82 13.93
N LYS A 49 0.68 4.94 12.63
CA LYS A 49 -0.29 4.09 11.94
C LYS A 49 0.20 2.65 11.84
N PHE A 50 1.49 2.44 11.60
CA PHE A 50 2.12 1.13 11.61
C PHE A 50 1.99 0.46 12.98
N TRP A 51 2.31 1.17 14.07
CA TRP A 51 2.06 0.71 15.44
C TRP A 51 0.61 0.31 15.68
N GLY A 52 -0.33 1.07 15.12
CA GLY A 52 -1.77 0.82 15.22
C GLY A 52 -2.26 -0.47 14.52
N LEU A 53 -1.42 -1.21 13.79
CA LEU A 53 -1.72 -2.58 13.34
C LEU A 53 -1.55 -3.62 14.46
N PHE A 54 -0.76 -3.29 15.49
CA PHE A 54 -0.42 -4.17 16.62
C PHE A 54 -1.16 -3.82 17.89
N TYR A 55 -1.49 -2.55 18.09
CA TYR A 55 -2.15 -2.05 19.29
C TYR A 55 -3.29 -1.11 18.95
N ASP A 56 -4.38 -1.21 19.69
CA ASP A 56 -5.47 -0.24 19.61
C ASP A 56 -5.18 1.03 20.43
N ARG A 57 -6.14 1.95 20.47
CA ARG A 57 -6.01 3.22 21.23
C ARG A 57 -6.02 3.03 22.75
N GLN A 58 -6.38 1.87 23.24
CA GLN A 58 -6.40 1.45 24.64
C GLN A 58 -5.20 0.56 24.99
N ASP A 59 -4.17 0.49 24.10
CA ASP A 59 -2.98 -0.33 24.22
C ASP A 59 -3.27 -1.85 24.34
N ASN A 60 -4.41 -2.31 23.81
CA ASN A 60 -4.67 -3.74 23.68
C ASN A 60 -3.92 -4.30 22.47
N TYR A 61 -3.24 -5.42 22.69
CA TYR A 61 -2.55 -6.13 21.62
C TYR A 61 -3.54 -6.80 20.67
N LEU A 62 -3.38 -6.57 19.37
CA LEU A 62 -4.32 -6.97 18.33
C LEU A 62 -3.89 -8.19 17.51
N ALA A 63 -2.58 -8.51 17.50
CA ALA A 63 -2.07 -9.53 16.59
C ALA A 63 -2.61 -10.93 16.94
N THR A 64 -3.04 -11.66 15.91
CA THR A 64 -3.70 -12.97 16.00
C THR A 64 -2.98 -14.01 15.15
N ASP A 65 -3.18 -15.29 15.52
CA ASP A 65 -2.65 -16.44 14.79
C ASP A 65 -3.61 -16.93 13.67
N GLU A 66 -4.64 -16.13 13.34
CA GLU A 66 -5.57 -16.46 12.27
C GLU A 66 -4.88 -16.47 10.89
N VAL A 67 -5.42 -17.30 9.99
CA VAL A 67 -4.93 -17.40 8.62
C VAL A 67 -5.26 -16.13 7.83
N PRO A 68 -4.29 -15.51 7.16
CA PRO A 68 -4.54 -14.32 6.34
C PRO A 68 -5.38 -14.67 5.10
N ASN A 69 -6.18 -13.71 4.66
CA ASN A 69 -6.94 -13.81 3.42
C ASN A 69 -6.09 -13.41 2.18
N ALA A 70 -6.61 -13.66 0.99
CA ALA A 70 -5.91 -13.40 -0.27
C ALA A 70 -5.52 -11.91 -0.45
N ALA A 71 -6.36 -10.96 0.01
CA ALA A 71 -6.07 -9.54 -0.10
C ALA A 71 -4.92 -9.12 0.83
N GLU A 72 -4.87 -9.63 2.06
CA GLU A 72 -3.80 -9.40 3.03
C GLU A 72 -2.46 -9.97 2.52
N LEU A 73 -2.48 -11.21 1.98
CA LEU A 73 -1.30 -11.83 1.36
C LEU A 73 -0.83 -11.03 0.14
N LYS A 74 -1.75 -10.61 -0.73
CA LYS A 74 -1.40 -9.79 -1.90
C LYS A 74 -0.72 -8.49 -1.49
N ALA A 75 -1.25 -7.78 -0.49
CA ALA A 75 -0.70 -6.52 -0.01
C ALA A 75 0.75 -6.68 0.48
N VAL A 76 1.02 -7.69 1.33
CA VAL A 76 2.35 -7.91 1.89
C VAL A 76 3.34 -8.44 0.85
N HIS A 77 2.95 -9.38 -0.02
CA HIS A 77 3.86 -9.89 -1.05
C HIS A 77 4.20 -8.85 -2.12
N LYS A 78 3.27 -7.94 -2.45
CA LYS A 78 3.52 -6.78 -3.29
C LYS A 78 4.56 -5.83 -2.65
N LEU A 79 4.44 -5.60 -1.34
CA LEU A 79 5.43 -4.83 -0.58
C LEU A 79 6.80 -5.48 -0.63
N ILE A 80 6.92 -6.78 -0.28
CA ILE A 80 8.20 -7.50 -0.24
C ILE A 80 8.90 -7.41 -1.60
N LYS A 81 8.18 -7.71 -2.69
CA LYS A 81 8.72 -7.62 -4.06
C LYS A 81 9.25 -6.23 -4.36
N LYS A 82 8.47 -5.19 -4.04
CA LYS A 82 8.82 -3.80 -4.30
C LYS A 82 10.05 -3.37 -3.49
N VAL A 83 10.05 -3.63 -2.18
CA VAL A 83 11.12 -3.19 -1.27
C VAL A 83 12.43 -3.94 -1.57
N THR A 84 12.37 -5.25 -1.88
CA THR A 84 13.55 -6.01 -2.29
C THR A 84 14.25 -5.36 -3.49
N GLY A 85 13.52 -5.09 -4.57
CA GLY A 85 14.10 -4.44 -5.76
C GLY A 85 14.55 -3.00 -5.51
N ASP A 86 13.85 -2.26 -4.65
CA ASP A 86 14.22 -0.89 -4.30
C ASP A 86 15.51 -0.82 -3.48
N ILE A 87 15.74 -1.76 -2.56
CA ILE A 87 16.99 -1.83 -1.78
C ILE A 87 18.17 -2.13 -2.69
N GLU A 88 18.03 -3.08 -3.62
CA GLU A 88 19.07 -3.43 -4.59
C GLU A 88 19.46 -2.24 -5.49
N THR A 89 18.54 -1.32 -5.73
CA THR A 89 18.75 -0.13 -6.57
C THR A 89 18.90 1.17 -5.77
N PHE A 90 19.05 1.10 -4.45
CA PHE A 90 19.13 2.26 -3.54
C PHE A 90 17.94 3.23 -3.65
N SER A 91 16.78 2.76 -4.07
CA SER A 91 15.55 3.55 -4.25
C SER A 91 14.74 3.62 -2.96
N TYR A 92 15.36 4.01 -1.84
CA TYR A 92 14.75 3.97 -0.50
C TYR A 92 13.48 4.82 -0.37
N ASN A 93 13.40 5.95 -1.06
CA ASN A 93 12.23 6.82 -1.04
C ASN A 93 10.97 6.13 -1.61
N THR A 94 11.13 5.27 -2.61
CA THR A 94 10.02 4.49 -3.17
C THR A 94 9.64 3.30 -2.27
N SER A 95 10.61 2.70 -1.56
CA SER A 95 10.34 1.72 -0.50
C SER A 95 9.43 2.29 0.58
N ILE A 96 9.73 3.50 1.07
CA ILE A 96 8.94 4.14 2.13
C ILE A 96 7.52 4.43 1.66
N SER A 97 7.36 4.87 0.42
CA SER A 97 6.04 5.03 -0.19
C SER A 97 5.28 3.70 -0.28
N ALA A 98 5.97 2.60 -0.61
CA ALA A 98 5.39 1.26 -0.65
C ALA A 98 4.94 0.78 0.73
N PHE A 99 5.73 1.03 1.79
CA PHE A 99 5.32 0.76 3.17
C PHE A 99 4.07 1.54 3.55
N MET A 100 3.99 2.83 3.22
CA MET A 100 2.82 3.66 3.50
C MET A 100 1.56 3.11 2.81
N ILE A 101 1.68 2.68 1.55
CA ILE A 101 0.57 2.07 0.79
C ILE A 101 0.13 0.76 1.45
N CYS A 102 1.06 -0.15 1.75
CA CYS A 102 0.76 -1.44 2.37
C CYS A 102 0.09 -1.28 3.74
N VAL A 103 0.62 -0.43 4.61
CA VAL A 103 0.03 -0.16 5.94
C VAL A 103 -1.37 0.45 5.82
N ASN A 104 -1.62 1.32 4.83
CA ASN A 104 -2.95 1.87 4.55
C ASN A 104 -3.92 0.77 4.12
N GLU A 105 -3.50 -0.12 3.22
CA GLU A 105 -4.29 -1.23 2.72
C GLU A 105 -4.64 -2.22 3.85
N LEU A 106 -3.64 -2.66 4.62
CA LEU A 106 -3.86 -3.56 5.76
C LEU A 106 -4.73 -2.94 6.86
N THR A 107 -4.60 -1.64 7.11
CA THR A 107 -5.50 -0.92 8.04
C THR A 107 -6.94 -0.96 7.54
N SER A 108 -7.17 -0.77 6.24
CA SER A 108 -8.50 -0.83 5.62
C SER A 108 -9.10 -2.24 5.68
N LEU A 109 -8.25 -3.26 5.54
CA LEU A 109 -8.60 -4.68 5.68
C LEU A 109 -8.78 -5.10 7.15
N LYS A 110 -8.43 -4.24 8.12
CA LYS A 110 -8.38 -4.55 9.55
C LYS A 110 -7.49 -5.77 9.84
N CYS A 111 -6.38 -5.89 9.10
CA CYS A 111 -5.47 -7.00 9.24
C CYS A 111 -4.73 -6.94 10.57
N SER A 112 -4.77 -8.04 11.32
CA SER A 112 -4.02 -8.26 12.56
C SER A 112 -3.31 -9.63 12.58
N LYS A 113 -3.04 -10.20 11.42
CA LYS A 113 -2.47 -11.57 11.30
C LYS A 113 -0.95 -11.53 11.53
N LYS A 114 -0.45 -12.21 12.55
CA LYS A 114 0.99 -12.28 12.88
C LYS A 114 1.86 -12.57 11.68
N VAL A 115 1.52 -13.60 10.89
CA VAL A 115 2.26 -14.01 9.69
C VAL A 115 2.44 -12.86 8.69
N VAL A 116 1.47 -11.94 8.55
CA VAL A 116 1.56 -10.77 7.69
C VAL A 116 2.40 -9.68 8.35
N LEU A 117 2.17 -9.44 9.64
CA LEU A 117 2.84 -8.38 10.39
C LEU A 117 4.34 -8.63 10.55
N GLU A 118 4.76 -9.88 10.81
CA GLU A 118 6.16 -10.30 10.89
C GLU A 118 6.95 -9.96 9.61
N GLN A 119 6.36 -10.21 8.45
CA GLN A 119 6.99 -9.93 7.17
C GLN A 119 7.21 -8.42 6.96
N ILE A 120 6.26 -7.59 7.40
CA ILE A 120 6.40 -6.14 7.31
C ILE A 120 7.45 -5.64 8.27
N VAL A 121 7.48 -6.14 9.52
CA VAL A 121 8.48 -5.79 10.52
C VAL A 121 9.88 -6.12 10.00
N ALA A 122 10.11 -7.32 9.47
CA ALA A 122 11.38 -7.71 8.91
C ALA A 122 11.82 -6.83 7.73
N CYS A 123 10.90 -6.47 6.82
CA CYS A 123 11.20 -5.58 5.69
C CYS A 123 11.49 -4.14 6.13
N LEU A 124 10.82 -3.65 7.18
CA LEU A 124 10.93 -2.27 7.65
C LEU A 124 12.12 -2.07 8.61
N ALA A 125 12.63 -3.13 9.23
CA ALA A 125 13.71 -3.07 10.21
C ALA A 125 14.97 -2.31 9.75
N PRO A 126 15.48 -2.42 8.51
CA PRO A 126 16.62 -1.62 8.06
C PRO A 126 16.36 -0.11 8.09
N PHE A 127 15.11 0.29 7.96
CA PHE A 127 14.68 1.70 7.92
C PHE A 127 14.39 2.24 9.33
N THR A 128 13.73 1.45 10.17
CA THR A 128 13.24 1.83 11.51
C THR A 128 13.54 0.74 12.54
N PRO A 129 14.83 0.55 12.90
CA PRO A 129 15.25 -0.60 13.70
C PRO A 129 14.64 -0.65 15.10
N HIS A 130 14.43 0.49 15.77
CA HIS A 130 14.00 0.48 17.17
C HIS A 130 12.53 0.03 17.30
N ILE A 131 11.62 0.60 16.52
CA ILE A 131 10.22 0.19 16.54
C ILE A 131 10.04 -1.25 16.04
N CYS A 132 10.85 -1.68 15.06
CA CYS A 132 10.77 -3.02 14.53
C CYS A 132 11.31 -4.06 15.54
N GLU A 133 12.37 -3.76 16.29
CA GLU A 133 12.86 -4.64 17.35
C GLU A 133 11.80 -4.85 18.43
N GLU A 134 11.18 -3.78 18.92
CA GLU A 134 10.10 -3.84 19.90
C GLU A 134 8.94 -4.72 19.42
N LEU A 135 8.47 -4.46 18.18
CA LEU A 135 7.36 -5.23 17.60
C LEU A 135 7.72 -6.69 17.32
N TRP A 136 9.00 -6.97 17.00
CA TRP A 136 9.51 -8.32 16.78
C TRP A 136 9.46 -9.15 18.07
N GLU A 137 9.89 -8.57 19.19
CA GLU A 137 9.77 -9.18 20.51
C GLU A 137 8.30 -9.43 20.89
N MET A 138 7.42 -8.44 20.65
CA MET A 138 5.99 -8.56 20.92
C MET A 138 5.28 -9.63 20.06
N LEU A 139 5.80 -9.94 18.89
CA LEU A 139 5.34 -11.06 18.06
C LEU A 139 5.75 -12.44 18.61
N GLY A 140 6.63 -12.47 19.62
CA GLY A 140 7.04 -13.68 20.32
C GLY A 140 8.43 -14.20 19.93
N HIS A 141 9.22 -13.41 19.21
CA HIS A 141 10.60 -13.79 18.85
C HIS A 141 11.58 -13.50 19.99
N ASN A 142 12.56 -14.38 20.18
CA ASN A 142 13.61 -14.26 21.21
C ASN A 142 14.98 -13.84 20.63
N THR A 143 15.04 -13.57 19.32
CA THR A 143 16.23 -13.11 18.62
C THR A 143 16.00 -11.70 18.09
N SER A 144 17.07 -10.97 17.81
CA SER A 144 16.93 -9.65 17.19
C SER A 144 16.30 -9.73 15.81
N VAL A 145 15.50 -8.71 15.45
CA VAL A 145 14.96 -8.56 14.09
C VAL A 145 16.08 -8.44 13.04
N CYS A 146 17.28 -8.02 13.45
CA CYS A 146 18.45 -7.97 12.56
C CYS A 146 18.93 -9.35 12.11
N ASP A 147 18.61 -10.40 12.86
CA ASP A 147 18.92 -11.80 12.53
C ASP A 147 17.80 -12.48 11.75
N ALA A 148 16.68 -11.79 11.54
CA ALA A 148 15.55 -12.33 10.78
C ALA A 148 15.93 -12.57 9.31
N GLN A 149 15.42 -13.65 8.75
CA GLN A 149 15.57 -13.89 7.32
C GLN A 149 14.74 -12.88 6.53
N TRP A 150 15.32 -12.35 5.46
CA TRP A 150 14.58 -11.47 4.55
C TRP A 150 13.38 -12.20 3.94
N PRO A 151 12.17 -11.67 4.06
CA PRO A 151 10.97 -12.32 3.54
C PRO A 151 11.05 -12.55 2.03
N GLN A 152 10.56 -13.70 1.59
CA GLN A 152 10.46 -14.03 0.18
C GLN A 152 9.03 -13.79 -0.31
N TYR A 153 8.88 -13.11 -1.46
CA TYR A 153 7.56 -12.96 -2.06
C TYR A 153 7.19 -14.17 -2.92
N ASN A 154 5.89 -14.46 -2.98
CA ASN A 154 5.34 -15.48 -3.86
C ASN A 154 4.54 -14.82 -4.98
N GLU A 155 4.91 -15.08 -6.23
CA GLU A 155 4.25 -14.55 -7.44
C GLU A 155 2.78 -14.97 -7.54
N GLU A 156 2.38 -16.10 -6.93
CA GLU A 156 1.00 -16.56 -6.96
C GLU A 156 0.04 -15.58 -6.29
N TYR A 157 0.47 -14.98 -5.17
CA TYR A 157 -0.32 -13.96 -4.47
C TYR A 157 -0.37 -12.62 -5.19
N LEU A 158 0.50 -12.41 -6.19
CA LEU A 158 0.55 -11.18 -6.99
C LEU A 158 -0.33 -11.23 -8.23
N LYS A 159 -0.86 -12.41 -8.58
CA LYS A 159 -1.76 -12.55 -9.73
C LYS A 159 -2.99 -11.68 -9.51
N GLU A 160 -3.30 -10.87 -10.51
CA GLU A 160 -4.56 -10.14 -10.54
C GLU A 160 -5.64 -11.10 -11.00
N GLU A 161 -6.60 -11.39 -10.13
CA GLU A 161 -7.77 -12.19 -10.49
C GLU A 161 -8.84 -11.35 -11.17
N SER A 162 -8.82 -10.05 -10.93
CA SER A 162 -9.81 -9.11 -11.44
C SER A 162 -9.19 -7.77 -11.88
N VAL A 163 -9.89 -7.08 -12.74
CA VAL A 163 -9.52 -5.76 -13.26
C VAL A 163 -10.66 -4.78 -13.04
N ASN A 164 -10.36 -3.63 -12.47
CA ASN A 164 -11.33 -2.58 -12.27
C ASN A 164 -11.39 -1.66 -13.49
N TYR A 165 -12.53 -1.69 -14.19
CA TYR A 165 -12.79 -0.84 -15.34
C TYR A 165 -13.56 0.41 -14.96
N THR A 166 -13.13 1.57 -15.44
CA THR A 166 -13.94 2.80 -15.37
C THR A 166 -14.98 2.80 -16.48
N VAL A 167 -16.27 2.75 -16.12
CA VAL A 167 -17.38 2.82 -17.08
C VAL A 167 -17.72 4.26 -17.37
N SER A 168 -17.72 4.61 -18.65
CA SER A 168 -17.95 5.94 -19.17
C SER A 168 -19.09 5.94 -20.19
N PHE A 169 -19.86 7.04 -20.24
CA PHE A 169 -20.88 7.28 -21.24
C PHE A 169 -20.53 8.56 -22.00
N ASN A 170 -20.42 8.46 -23.31
CA ASN A 170 -19.98 9.56 -24.19
C ASN A 170 -18.70 10.26 -23.67
N GLY A 171 -17.72 9.44 -23.20
CA GLY A 171 -16.44 9.93 -22.70
C GLY A 171 -16.44 10.48 -21.26
N LYS A 172 -17.59 10.50 -20.57
CA LYS A 172 -17.67 10.96 -19.18
C LYS A 172 -17.73 9.75 -18.24
N ALA A 173 -16.72 9.59 -17.38
CA ALA A 173 -16.65 8.53 -16.35
C ALA A 173 -17.86 8.64 -15.38
N ARG A 174 -18.44 7.49 -15.02
CA ARG A 174 -19.63 7.42 -14.18
C ARG A 174 -19.48 6.54 -12.98
N TYR A 175 -18.95 5.32 -13.16
CA TYR A 175 -18.71 4.39 -12.07
C TYR A 175 -17.59 3.42 -12.44
N ASN A 176 -17.12 2.66 -11.45
CA ASN A 176 -16.15 1.58 -11.65
C ASN A 176 -16.86 0.23 -11.47
N LYS A 177 -16.47 -0.75 -12.29
CA LYS A 177 -16.92 -2.13 -12.21
C LYS A 177 -15.75 -3.07 -12.38
N GLU A 178 -15.71 -4.07 -11.52
CA GLU A 178 -14.67 -5.08 -11.49
C GLU A 178 -15.09 -6.28 -12.33
N PHE A 179 -14.15 -6.80 -13.13
CA PHE A 179 -14.33 -8.00 -13.96
C PHE A 179 -13.17 -8.96 -13.75
N PRO A 180 -13.38 -10.27 -13.86
CA PRO A 180 -12.31 -11.24 -13.91
C PRO A 180 -11.30 -10.88 -15.02
N ILE A 181 -10.01 -11.16 -14.79
CA ILE A 181 -8.94 -10.80 -15.74
C ILE A 181 -9.06 -11.53 -17.09
N ASP A 182 -9.69 -12.71 -17.06
CA ASP A 182 -9.97 -13.58 -18.19
C ASP A 182 -11.35 -13.35 -18.84
N ALA A 183 -12.12 -12.37 -18.34
CA ALA A 183 -13.42 -12.01 -18.91
C ALA A 183 -13.25 -11.54 -20.36
N ASP A 184 -14.00 -12.15 -21.28
CA ASP A 184 -14.02 -11.74 -22.66
C ASP A 184 -14.81 -10.41 -22.85
N ASN A 185 -14.54 -9.73 -23.97
CA ASN A 185 -15.15 -8.45 -24.26
C ASN A 185 -16.68 -8.52 -24.39
N ASP A 186 -17.23 -9.66 -24.85
CA ASP A 186 -18.66 -9.83 -25.04
C ASP A 186 -19.36 -9.97 -23.68
N THR A 187 -18.76 -10.69 -22.75
CA THR A 187 -19.25 -10.81 -21.36
C THR A 187 -19.19 -9.45 -20.67
N ILE A 188 -18.05 -8.74 -20.76
CA ILE A 188 -17.89 -7.38 -20.19
C ILE A 188 -18.97 -6.44 -20.73
N GLN A 189 -19.18 -6.44 -22.06
CA GLN A 189 -20.17 -5.59 -22.69
C GLN A 189 -21.58 -5.89 -22.21
N LYS A 190 -21.98 -7.17 -22.17
CA LYS A 190 -23.31 -7.60 -21.72
C LYS A 190 -23.56 -7.20 -20.27
N GLU A 191 -22.60 -7.45 -19.39
CA GLU A 191 -22.76 -7.16 -17.97
C GLU A 191 -22.76 -5.66 -17.65
N VAL A 192 -22.03 -4.82 -18.42
CA VAL A 192 -22.07 -3.38 -18.24
C VAL A 192 -23.38 -2.79 -18.72
N ILE A 193 -23.93 -3.32 -19.83
CA ILE A 193 -25.24 -2.86 -20.36
C ILE A 193 -26.38 -3.28 -19.41
N ALA A 194 -26.31 -4.47 -18.82
CA ALA A 194 -27.31 -4.98 -17.87
C ALA A 194 -27.17 -4.41 -16.44
N ASP A 195 -26.16 -3.61 -16.17
CA ASP A 195 -25.94 -3.04 -14.83
C ASP A 195 -26.97 -1.92 -14.54
N GLU A 196 -27.68 -2.03 -13.41
CA GLU A 196 -28.68 -1.03 -12.99
C GLU A 196 -28.14 0.41 -13.00
N ARG A 197 -26.84 0.58 -12.69
CA ARG A 197 -26.16 1.89 -12.73
C ARG A 197 -26.04 2.45 -14.14
N SER A 198 -26.09 1.60 -15.17
CA SER A 198 -26.04 1.99 -16.58
C SER A 198 -27.40 2.45 -17.10
N GLU A 199 -28.51 1.89 -16.61
CA GLU A 199 -29.88 2.14 -17.08
C GLU A 199 -30.21 3.63 -17.15
N LYS A 200 -29.94 4.34 -16.06
CA LYS A 200 -30.24 5.78 -15.97
C LYS A 200 -29.52 6.66 -17.02
N TRP A 201 -28.38 6.16 -17.56
CA TRP A 201 -27.60 6.89 -18.57
C TRP A 201 -28.01 6.50 -19.99
N MET A 202 -28.63 5.33 -20.14
CA MET A 202 -29.11 4.78 -21.42
C MET A 202 -30.57 5.10 -21.70
N GLU A 203 -31.33 5.54 -20.68
CA GLU A 203 -32.78 5.86 -20.82
C GLU A 203 -33.05 6.80 -21.99
N GLY A 204 -33.90 6.38 -22.92
CA GLY A 204 -34.28 7.16 -24.12
C GLY A 204 -33.17 7.28 -25.19
N LYS A 205 -32.08 6.52 -25.09
CA LYS A 205 -30.95 6.63 -26.03
C LYS A 205 -30.63 5.27 -26.65
N GLN A 206 -30.06 5.29 -27.83
CA GLN A 206 -29.58 4.09 -28.52
C GLN A 206 -28.06 3.94 -28.35
N ILE A 207 -27.61 2.70 -28.08
CA ILE A 207 -26.19 2.38 -28.04
C ILE A 207 -25.69 2.33 -29.48
N VAL A 208 -24.75 3.22 -29.80
CA VAL A 208 -24.08 3.26 -31.12
C VAL A 208 -22.89 2.29 -31.13
N LYS A 209 -22.08 2.32 -30.07
CA LYS A 209 -20.86 1.51 -29.95
C LYS A 209 -20.43 1.40 -28.50
N VAL A 210 -19.87 0.24 -28.15
CA VAL A 210 -19.14 0.04 -26.89
C VAL A 210 -17.64 -0.12 -27.21
N ILE A 211 -16.82 0.70 -26.58
CA ILE A 211 -15.35 0.69 -26.75
C ILE A 211 -14.76 0.18 -25.44
N ILE A 212 -14.10 -0.96 -25.49
CA ILE A 212 -13.41 -1.55 -24.35
C ILE A 212 -11.91 -1.37 -24.57
N VAL A 213 -11.27 -0.63 -23.65
CA VAL A 213 -9.81 -0.54 -23.58
C VAL A 213 -9.36 -1.52 -22.49
N PRO A 214 -8.65 -2.59 -22.84
CA PRO A 214 -8.28 -3.64 -21.92
C PRO A 214 -7.62 -3.10 -20.67
N LYS A 215 -8.04 -3.58 -19.50
CA LYS A 215 -7.52 -3.23 -18.17
C LYS A 215 -7.61 -1.73 -17.81
N LYS A 216 -8.46 -0.95 -18.48
CA LYS A 216 -8.50 0.50 -18.26
C LYS A 216 -9.91 1.06 -18.19
N LEU A 217 -10.65 1.06 -19.27
CA LEU A 217 -11.96 1.71 -19.33
C LEU A 217 -12.92 1.04 -20.34
N ILE A 218 -14.20 1.25 -20.10
CA ILE A 218 -15.29 0.90 -21.00
C ILE A 218 -16.04 2.19 -21.33
N ASN A 219 -16.18 2.53 -22.59
CA ASN A 219 -16.92 3.71 -23.02
C ASN A 219 -18.11 3.33 -23.90
N ILE A 220 -19.32 3.62 -23.42
CA ILE A 220 -20.56 3.40 -24.13
C ILE A 220 -20.91 4.69 -24.85
N VAL A 221 -20.92 4.64 -26.18
CA VAL A 221 -21.30 5.76 -27.04
C VAL A 221 -22.79 5.68 -27.30
N LEU A 222 -23.52 6.71 -26.93
CA LEU A 222 -24.96 6.85 -27.04
C LEU A 222 -25.35 7.97 -28.02
N LYS A 223 -26.46 7.77 -28.73
CA LYS A 223 -27.11 8.77 -29.61
C LYS A 223 -28.52 8.97 -29.15
#